data_95dae7f12646772c7d668234d93e9b15
#
_entry.id   95dae7f12646772c7d668234d93e9b15
#
_cell.length_a   1.000
_cell.length_b   1.000
_cell.length_c   1.000
_cell.angle_alpha   90.00
_cell.angle_beta   90.00
_cell.angle_gamma   90.00
#
_symmetry.space_group_name_H-M   'P 1'
#
loop_
_entity.id
_entity.type
_entity.pdbx_description
1 polymer ?
#
loop_
_entity_poly.entity_id
_entity_poly.type
_entity_poly.pdbx_seq_one_letter_code
_entity_poly.pdbx_strand_id
1 'polypeptide(L)'
;MHDLKLFELISWISLPTVMFGGYVLLGSVGDKLSDGQRAVFRAGHAHAGVLLVLSLAYYIYMGSTSLSLGAKKAACAALLAGIILQSGGFFWRAYLGAGAGKNRTRVGALLLATASIVLIVGLVST
;
A
#
# COMPACT_ATOMS: atom_id res chain seq x y z
N MET A 1 10.84 19.33 5.13
CA MET A 1 10.29 18.27 5.99
C MET A 1 8.76 18.34 6.14
N HIS A 2 8.17 19.54 6.16
CA HIS A 2 6.69 19.69 6.23
C HIS A 2 5.92 19.19 5.01
N ASP A 3 6.56 19.11 3.85
CA ASP A 3 5.89 18.90 2.56
C ASP A 3 5.40 17.49 2.30
N LEU A 4 5.91 16.48 3.02
CA LEU A 4 5.49 15.07 2.92
C LEU A 4 4.58 14.63 4.07
N LYS A 5 4.31 15.49 5.04
CA LYS A 5 3.48 15.17 6.23
C LYS A 5 2.08 14.63 5.89
N LEU A 6 1.51 15.09 4.79
CA LEU A 6 0.19 14.61 4.37
C LEU A 6 0.24 13.09 4.08
N PHE A 7 1.27 12.62 3.40
CA PHE A 7 1.44 11.20 3.08
C PHE A 7 1.69 10.36 4.33
N GLU A 8 2.54 10.86 5.24
CA GLU A 8 2.77 10.23 6.54
C GLU A 8 1.46 10.12 7.32
N LEU A 9 0.68 11.19 7.40
CA LEU A 9 -0.58 11.23 8.13
C LEU A 9 -1.60 10.24 7.56
N ILE A 10 -1.73 10.18 6.24
CA ILE A 10 -2.60 9.21 5.56
C ILE A 10 -2.20 7.78 5.94
N SER A 11 -0.90 7.46 5.92
CA SER A 11 -0.41 6.13 6.29
C SER A 11 -0.68 5.81 7.77
N TRP A 12 -0.44 6.76 8.67
CA TRP A 12 -0.72 6.59 10.10
C TRP A 12 -2.20 6.38 10.40
N ILE A 13 -3.10 7.13 9.74
CA ILE A 13 -4.55 6.97 9.88
C ILE A 13 -5.02 5.64 9.29
N SER A 14 -4.37 5.18 8.21
CA SER A 14 -4.73 3.91 7.56
C SER A 14 -4.33 2.67 8.36
N LEU A 15 -3.28 2.74 9.18
CA LEU A 15 -2.80 1.62 9.99
C LEU A 15 -3.87 1.04 10.94
N PRO A 16 -4.55 1.83 11.79
CA PRO A 16 -5.64 1.31 12.63
C PRO A 16 -6.78 0.71 11.81
N THR A 17 -7.07 1.26 10.62
CA THR A 17 -8.10 0.71 9.72
C THR A 17 -7.72 -0.68 9.23
N VAL A 18 -6.45 -0.90 8.87
CA VAL A 18 -5.95 -2.22 8.48
C VAL A 18 -5.98 -3.18 9.67
N MET A 19 -5.57 -2.74 10.85
CA MET A 19 -5.64 -3.56 12.08
C MET A 19 -7.08 -4.00 12.37
N PHE A 20 -8.04 -3.08 12.27
CA PHE A 20 -9.47 -3.39 12.42
C PHE A 20 -9.96 -4.40 11.37
N GLY A 21 -9.49 -4.30 10.12
CA GLY A 21 -9.80 -5.26 9.06
C GLY A 21 -9.38 -6.70 9.42
N GLY A 22 -8.24 -6.88 10.09
CA GLY A 22 -7.82 -8.18 10.62
C GLY A 22 -8.76 -8.71 11.70
N TYR A 23 -9.20 -7.85 12.60
CA TYR A 23 -10.16 -8.20 13.63
C TYR A 23 -11.52 -8.63 13.03
N VAL A 24 -12.02 -7.87 12.05
CA VAL A 24 -13.27 -8.20 11.35
C VAL A 24 -13.18 -9.55 10.63
N LEU A 25 -12.01 -9.90 10.10
CA LEU A 25 -11.79 -11.20 9.46
C LEU A 25 -11.84 -12.37 10.45
N LEU A 26 -11.44 -12.15 11.70
CA LEU A 26 -11.53 -13.18 12.75
C LEU A 26 -12.97 -13.39 13.25
N GLY A 27 -13.86 -12.45 12.98
CA GLY A 27 -15.26 -12.49 13.38
C GLY A 27 -16.22 -12.86 12.25
N SER A 28 -17.40 -12.24 12.29
CA SER A 28 -18.57 -12.54 11.45
C SER A 28 -18.35 -12.50 9.94
N VAL A 29 -17.35 -11.78 9.45
CA VAL A 29 -17.02 -11.72 8.01
C VAL A 29 -16.21 -12.95 7.61
N GLY A 30 -15.26 -13.37 8.44
CA GLY A 30 -14.44 -14.55 8.16
C GLY A 30 -15.26 -15.83 8.04
N ASP A 31 -16.32 -15.96 8.85
CA ASP A 31 -17.19 -17.14 8.85
C ASP A 31 -18.03 -17.26 7.56
N LYS A 32 -18.24 -16.16 6.85
CA LYS A 32 -19.00 -16.12 5.58
C LYS A 32 -18.14 -16.37 4.34
N LEU A 33 -16.82 -16.40 4.49
CA LEU A 33 -15.87 -16.59 3.39
C LEU A 33 -15.48 -18.05 3.27
N SER A 34 -15.36 -18.55 2.03
CA SER A 34 -14.71 -19.83 1.75
C SER A 34 -13.22 -19.79 2.15
N ASP A 35 -12.60 -20.95 2.30
CA ASP A 35 -11.17 -21.02 2.65
C ASP A 35 -10.27 -20.31 1.63
N GLY A 36 -10.59 -20.44 0.34
CA GLY A 36 -9.86 -19.73 -0.72
C GLY A 36 -10.03 -18.22 -0.65
N GLN A 37 -11.25 -17.72 -0.41
CA GLN A 37 -11.53 -16.30 -0.24
C GLN A 37 -10.82 -15.75 1.00
N ARG A 38 -10.83 -16.51 2.09
CA ARG A 38 -10.15 -16.16 3.35
C ARG A 38 -8.63 -16.06 3.15
N ALA A 39 -8.03 -16.99 2.41
CA ALA A 39 -6.61 -16.93 2.09
C ALA A 39 -6.23 -15.68 1.28
N VAL A 40 -7.02 -15.33 0.26
CA VAL A 40 -6.81 -14.12 -0.55
C VAL A 40 -7.01 -12.84 0.28
N PHE A 41 -8.02 -12.81 1.15
CA PHE A 41 -8.25 -11.68 2.06
C PHE A 41 -7.06 -11.47 3.02
N ARG A 42 -6.54 -12.57 3.61
CA ARG A 42 -5.34 -12.50 4.47
C ARG A 42 -4.13 -11.96 3.72
N ALA A 43 -3.94 -12.37 2.46
CA ALA A 43 -2.84 -11.86 1.63
C ALA A 43 -2.98 -10.35 1.42
N GLY A 44 -4.18 -9.86 1.07
CA GLY A 44 -4.44 -8.43 0.91
C GLY A 44 -4.22 -7.63 2.20
N HIS A 45 -4.68 -8.16 3.32
CA HIS A 45 -4.50 -7.57 4.64
C HIS A 45 -3.02 -7.49 5.04
N ALA A 46 -2.27 -8.58 4.85
CA ALA A 46 -0.84 -8.60 5.15
C ALA A 46 -0.05 -7.62 4.27
N HIS A 47 -0.35 -7.56 2.96
CA HIS A 47 0.25 -6.59 2.06
C HIS A 47 -0.05 -5.14 2.49
N ALA A 48 -1.30 -4.83 2.82
CA ALA A 48 -1.67 -3.50 3.28
C ALA A 48 -0.90 -3.10 4.53
N GLY A 49 -0.84 -3.97 5.54
CA GLY A 49 -0.14 -3.68 6.80
C GLY A 49 1.35 -3.47 6.61
N VAL A 50 2.04 -4.39 5.94
CA VAL A 50 3.48 -4.31 5.70
C VAL A 50 3.83 -3.10 4.84
N LEU A 51 3.10 -2.84 3.76
CA LEU A 51 3.38 -1.72 2.86
C LEU A 51 3.09 -0.36 3.53
N LEU A 52 2.08 -0.25 4.40
CA LEU A 52 1.85 0.97 5.17
C LEU A 52 2.97 1.25 6.15
N VAL A 53 3.49 0.25 6.84
CA VAL A 53 4.65 0.42 7.73
C VAL A 53 5.88 0.83 6.93
N LEU A 54 6.16 0.16 5.80
CA LEU A 54 7.26 0.51 4.92
C LEU A 54 7.12 1.91 4.33
N SER A 55 5.89 2.39 4.08
CA SER A 55 5.66 3.74 3.56
C SER A 55 6.16 4.83 4.51
N LEU A 56 6.09 4.62 5.82
CA LEU A 56 6.60 5.58 6.80
C LEU A 56 8.12 5.73 6.69
N ALA A 57 8.85 4.61 6.56
CA ALA A 57 10.29 4.64 6.30
C ALA A 57 10.59 5.30 4.93
N TYR A 58 9.79 4.98 3.92
CA TYR A 58 9.93 5.56 2.58
C TYR A 58 9.87 7.09 2.61
N TYR A 59 8.93 7.68 3.34
CA TYR A 59 8.79 9.14 3.41
C TYR A 59 9.98 9.80 4.10
N ILE A 60 10.53 9.17 5.13
CA ILE A 60 11.73 9.66 5.83
C ILE A 60 12.90 9.71 4.85
N TYR A 61 13.19 8.60 4.15
CA TYR A 61 14.27 8.54 3.18
C TYR A 61 14.03 9.45 1.98
N MET A 62 12.81 9.53 1.47
CA MET A 62 12.47 10.46 0.39
C MET A 62 12.71 11.91 0.80
N GLY A 63 12.44 12.25 2.05
CA GLY A 63 12.73 13.58 2.60
C GLY A 63 14.21 13.95 2.52
N SER A 64 15.12 12.99 2.71
CA SER A 64 16.57 13.21 2.70
C SER A 64 17.21 13.28 1.30
N THR A 65 16.49 12.90 0.23
CA THR A 65 17.01 12.97 -1.14
C THR A 65 17.18 14.41 -1.64
N SER A 66 18.01 14.62 -2.66
CA SER A 66 18.16 15.90 -3.38
C SER A 66 17.10 16.15 -4.45
N LEU A 67 16.14 15.24 -4.64
CA LEU A 67 15.08 15.37 -5.64
C LEU A 67 14.23 16.62 -5.43
N SER A 68 13.69 17.15 -6.53
CA SER A 68 12.75 18.28 -6.45
C SER A 68 11.49 17.89 -5.64
N LEU A 69 10.87 18.86 -4.99
CA LEU A 69 9.67 18.64 -4.20
C LEU A 69 8.54 18.01 -5.02
N GLY A 70 8.40 18.40 -6.31
CA GLY A 70 7.42 17.82 -7.22
C GLY A 70 7.67 16.31 -7.44
N ALA A 71 8.92 15.92 -7.67
CA ALA A 71 9.31 14.52 -7.82
C ALA A 71 9.05 13.71 -6.54
N LYS A 72 9.41 14.26 -5.38
CA LYS A 72 9.13 13.64 -4.07
C LYS A 72 7.63 13.38 -3.86
N LYS A 73 6.80 14.40 -4.09
CA LYS A 73 5.34 14.29 -3.97
C LYS A 73 4.75 13.28 -4.95
N ALA A 74 5.19 13.29 -6.20
CA ALA A 74 4.74 12.33 -7.21
C ALA A 74 5.10 10.89 -6.82
N ALA A 75 6.32 10.65 -6.34
CA ALA A 75 6.75 9.35 -5.88
C ALA A 75 5.97 8.87 -4.64
N CYS A 76 5.72 9.74 -3.66
CA CYS A 76 4.89 9.42 -2.50
C CYS A 76 3.43 9.13 -2.87
N ALA A 77 2.87 9.88 -3.82
CA ALA A 77 1.53 9.63 -4.34
C ALA A 77 1.45 8.29 -5.08
N ALA A 78 2.45 7.96 -5.90
CA ALA A 78 2.56 6.67 -6.59
C ALA A 78 2.66 5.51 -5.58
N LEU A 79 3.43 5.68 -4.49
CA LEU A 79 3.52 4.69 -3.43
C LEU A 79 2.15 4.44 -2.79
N LEU A 80 1.44 5.48 -2.33
CA LEU A 80 0.12 5.32 -1.71
C LEU A 80 -0.90 4.72 -2.67
N ALA A 81 -0.97 5.21 -3.91
CA ALA A 81 -1.85 4.65 -4.92
C ALA A 81 -1.51 3.17 -5.19
N GLY A 82 -0.23 2.83 -5.23
CA GLY A 82 0.26 1.46 -5.37
C GLY A 82 -0.21 0.55 -4.23
N ILE A 83 -0.11 1.00 -2.98
CA ILE A 83 -0.58 0.27 -1.79
C ILE A 83 -2.09 0.02 -1.89
N ILE A 84 -2.87 1.05 -2.19
CA ILE A 84 -4.34 0.96 -2.28
C ILE A 84 -4.76 0.01 -3.41
N LEU A 85 -4.18 0.16 -4.59
CA LEU A 85 -4.55 -0.65 -5.76
C LEU A 85 -4.11 -2.11 -5.60
N GLN A 86 -2.91 -2.36 -5.08
CA GLN A 86 -2.43 -3.72 -4.89
C GLN A 86 -3.24 -4.44 -3.80
N SER A 87 -3.35 -3.86 -2.62
CA SER A 87 -4.10 -4.45 -1.51
C SER A 87 -5.60 -4.53 -1.80
N GLY A 88 -6.18 -3.46 -2.38
CA GLY A 88 -7.56 -3.43 -2.82
C GLY A 88 -7.88 -4.47 -3.90
N GLY A 89 -6.93 -4.77 -4.79
CA GLY A 89 -7.04 -5.82 -5.79
C GLY A 89 -7.21 -7.21 -5.16
N PHE A 90 -6.51 -7.51 -4.08
CA PHE A 90 -6.69 -8.75 -3.31
C PHE A 90 -8.09 -8.82 -2.66
N PHE A 91 -8.55 -7.75 -2.03
CA PHE A 91 -9.89 -7.71 -1.43
C PHE A 91 -10.97 -7.87 -2.49
N TRP A 92 -10.84 -7.20 -3.63
CA TRP A 92 -11.76 -7.31 -4.75
C TRP A 92 -11.84 -8.76 -5.27
N ARG A 93 -10.70 -9.43 -5.36
CA ARG A 93 -10.62 -10.84 -5.75
C ARG A 93 -11.27 -11.76 -4.72
N ALA A 94 -11.10 -11.47 -3.43
CA ALA A 94 -11.71 -12.27 -2.37
C ALA A 94 -13.24 -12.26 -2.45
N TYR A 95 -13.84 -11.13 -2.78
CA TYR A 95 -15.30 -10.99 -2.83
C TYR A 95 -15.92 -11.32 -4.18
N LEU A 96 -15.25 -10.99 -5.29
CA LEU A 96 -15.83 -11.10 -6.64
C LEU A 96 -15.24 -12.24 -7.50
N GLY A 97 -14.30 -13.00 -6.97
CA GLY A 97 -13.74 -14.17 -7.63
C GLY A 97 -12.37 -13.97 -8.28
N ALA A 98 -11.79 -15.07 -8.76
CA ALA A 98 -10.38 -15.16 -9.15
C ALA A 98 -9.92 -14.22 -10.28
N GLY A 99 -10.82 -13.83 -11.18
CA GLY A 99 -10.52 -12.89 -12.29
C GLY A 99 -10.58 -11.43 -11.88
N ALA A 100 -11.32 -11.12 -10.81
CA ALA A 100 -11.52 -9.75 -10.36
C ALA A 100 -10.25 -9.20 -9.68
N GLY A 101 -9.98 -7.92 -9.86
CA GLY A 101 -8.88 -7.24 -9.18
C GLY A 101 -7.49 -7.48 -9.78
N LYS A 102 -7.30 -8.42 -10.71
CA LYS A 102 -6.00 -8.77 -11.29
C LYS A 102 -5.26 -7.57 -11.89
N ASN A 103 -5.97 -6.75 -12.66
CA ASN A 103 -5.36 -5.55 -13.26
C ASN A 103 -5.04 -4.49 -12.22
N ARG A 104 -5.88 -4.32 -11.19
CA ARG A 104 -5.63 -3.40 -10.08
C ARG A 104 -4.37 -3.79 -9.32
N THR A 105 -4.22 -5.06 -8.98
CA THR A 105 -3.02 -5.59 -8.32
C THR A 105 -1.76 -5.37 -9.15
N ARG A 106 -1.83 -5.59 -10.47
CA ARG A 106 -0.70 -5.37 -11.39
C ARG A 106 -0.31 -3.89 -11.48
N VAL A 107 -1.30 -3.00 -11.67
CA VAL A 107 -1.06 -1.56 -11.70
C VAL A 107 -0.47 -1.09 -10.36
N GLY A 108 -1.02 -1.56 -9.25
CA GLY A 108 -0.50 -1.28 -7.91
C GLY A 108 0.97 -1.71 -7.77
N ALA A 109 1.32 -2.92 -8.20
CA ALA A 109 2.69 -3.41 -8.17
C ALA A 109 3.65 -2.57 -9.04
N LEU A 110 3.22 -2.14 -10.23
CA LEU A 110 4.01 -1.25 -11.08
C LEU A 110 4.25 0.12 -10.43
N LEU A 111 3.24 0.69 -9.80
CA LEU A 111 3.39 1.96 -9.08
C LEU A 111 4.35 1.83 -7.89
N LEU A 112 4.27 0.73 -7.13
CA LEU A 112 5.20 0.45 -6.03
C LEU A 112 6.64 0.29 -6.53
N ALA A 113 6.84 -0.45 -7.62
CA ALA A 113 8.15 -0.61 -8.25
C ALA A 113 8.71 0.75 -8.72
N THR A 114 7.89 1.55 -9.40
CA THR A 114 8.28 2.90 -9.86
C THR A 114 8.66 3.79 -8.68
N ALA A 115 7.85 3.84 -7.63
CA ALA A 115 8.14 4.63 -6.43
C ALA A 115 9.48 4.18 -5.79
N SER A 116 9.71 2.88 -5.71
CA SER A 116 10.96 2.32 -5.17
C SER A 116 12.18 2.72 -6.00
N ILE A 117 12.08 2.66 -7.33
CA ILE A 117 13.16 3.07 -8.24
C ILE A 117 13.46 4.57 -8.06
N VAL A 118 12.44 5.41 -7.97
CA VAL A 118 12.63 6.86 -7.75
C VAL A 118 13.37 7.13 -6.43
N LEU A 119 13.02 6.41 -5.36
CA LEU A 119 13.73 6.53 -4.09
C LEU A 119 15.20 6.11 -4.22
N ILE A 120 15.47 4.96 -4.85
CA ILE A 120 16.84 4.46 -5.05
C ILE A 120 17.67 5.48 -5.84
N VAL A 121 17.14 5.98 -6.95
CA VAL A 121 17.81 7.02 -7.75
C VAL A 121 18.04 8.27 -6.91
N GLY A 122 17.05 8.71 -6.15
CA GLY A 122 17.20 9.87 -5.26
C GLY A 122 18.28 9.70 -4.20
N LEU A 123 18.41 8.51 -3.62
CA LEU A 123 19.43 8.22 -2.59
C LEU A 123 20.84 8.09 -3.17
N VAL A 124 20.97 7.54 -4.38
CA VAL A 124 22.29 7.39 -5.04
C VAL A 124 22.80 8.72 -5.59
N SER A 125 21.89 9.66 -5.88
CA SER A 125 22.23 10.98 -6.44
C SER A 125 22.50 12.05 -5.37
N THR A 126 22.48 11.68 -4.10
CA THR A 126 22.80 12.55 -2.96
C THR A 126 24.26 12.40 -2.61
#